data_f411fd9b8daf840648125d40289ddb75
#
_entry.id   f411fd9b8daf840648125d40289ddb75
#
_cell.length_a   1.000
_cell.length_b   1.000
_cell.length_c   1.000
_cell.angle_alpha   90.00
_cell.angle_beta   90.00
_cell.angle_gamma   90.00
#
_symmetry.space_group_name_H-M   'P 1'
#
loop_
_entity.id
_entity.type
_entity.pdbx_description
1 polymer ?
#
loop_
_entity_poly.entity_id
_entity_poly.type
_entity_poly.pdbx_seq_one_letter_code
_entity_poly.pdbx_strand_id
1 'polypeptide(L)'
;MKPLIRAIIFDVGGTLRVTDKRSRTDFSAIRELQQVIGDSDTPEDFIKKIHQREKTYRKWCKRSLIELSEADLWSKFLLPDVPEQLVRENAMHFNQLWRDQRDKSMLPDAVKTIRTLAKRGFKLAIVSNTTSSTETPNMLAANSLTDLFSPVILSTVFGRRKPHPSLFLEAARALRIPPEQCAYIGDNLARDLVGARQAGFGEVVIINGHGYREGDYDPDEEALLEPITAMKADHHISTLSELLDLFPAHSQASPTILESQTQPNQLYDAGLSTMWHVDQNQSFNDTFKAARSLGFARFELNHKVPPQLLAQFDADHYYVSTVHDPCPALLTYSEMKHGDIQISSLDENKRQRSLDFLKKTLDLARSLGSKSIVIHPGAIVCDPWRDYRLRVLHEQGQVGSEEYHRLSGEMIADRAARIAPHLEMVIKSLQEFISYARGSGVSIGLENRYRYYDIPLPNELVLLLGLCDEDWFGFQYDVGHAQTLHALGLIEHDTWLESFGKRMVGVHLHDVIGVRDHQVPGVGDVDFAHIAPYIPLGAWRTLEIGPQASLSDLQIGLEMLYQSGCIQKI
;
A
#
# COMPACT_ATOMS: atom_id res chain seq x y z
N MET A 1 -5.40 16.75 31.14
CA MET A 1 -4.11 17.38 30.79
C MET A 1 -3.93 17.16 29.30
N LYS A 2 -3.47 18.16 28.54
CA LYS A 2 -3.07 17.90 27.14
C LYS A 2 -1.95 16.87 27.13
N PRO A 3 -1.96 15.89 26.20
CA PRO A 3 -0.88 14.92 26.08
C PRO A 3 0.43 15.63 25.75
N LEU A 4 1.54 15.09 26.25
CA LEU A 4 2.88 15.64 26.01
C LEU A 4 3.26 15.38 24.55
N ILE A 5 3.56 16.42 23.79
CA ILE A 5 4.02 16.27 22.39
C ILE A 5 5.44 15.67 22.39
N ARG A 6 5.64 14.63 21.61
CA ARG A 6 6.92 13.89 21.45
C ARG A 6 7.45 13.90 20.02
N ALA A 7 6.57 14.15 19.05
CA ALA A 7 6.93 14.22 17.64
C ALA A 7 6.41 15.51 17.01
N ILE A 8 7.17 16.03 16.06
CA ILE A 8 6.79 17.20 15.24
C ILE A 8 6.91 16.80 13.78
N ILE A 9 5.77 16.85 13.07
CA ILE A 9 5.65 16.48 11.67
C ILE A 9 5.46 17.74 10.83
N PHE A 10 6.21 17.89 9.76
CA PHE A 10 6.22 19.09 8.93
C PHE A 10 5.66 18.84 7.53
N ASP A 11 4.90 19.82 7.02
CA ASP A 11 4.82 20.03 5.57
C ASP A 11 6.13 20.62 5.03
N VAL A 12 6.29 20.64 3.72
CA VAL A 12 7.49 21.18 3.04
C VAL A 12 7.20 22.51 2.34
N GLY A 13 6.25 22.49 1.40
CA GLY A 13 5.97 23.65 0.55
C GLY A 13 5.20 24.74 1.30
N GLY A 14 5.74 25.96 1.40
CA GLY A 14 5.14 27.04 2.21
C GLY A 14 5.47 26.97 3.70
N THR A 15 5.97 25.81 4.18
CA THR A 15 6.28 25.57 5.60
C THR A 15 7.78 25.57 5.88
N LEU A 16 8.54 24.70 5.21
CA LEU A 16 10.01 24.65 5.32
C LEU A 16 10.71 25.39 4.19
N ARG A 17 10.05 25.47 3.03
CA ARG A 17 10.63 25.94 1.78
C ARG A 17 9.62 26.79 1.01
N VAL A 18 10.12 27.85 0.37
CA VAL A 18 9.36 28.71 -0.53
C VAL A 18 9.85 28.58 -1.97
N THR A 19 8.98 28.88 -2.92
CA THR A 19 9.26 28.90 -4.35
C THR A 19 9.39 30.35 -4.80
N ASP A 20 10.51 30.70 -5.45
CA ASP A 20 10.67 32.04 -6.06
C ASP A 20 9.77 32.15 -7.30
N LYS A 21 9.18 33.35 -7.48
CA LYS A 21 8.25 33.62 -8.58
C LYS A 21 8.95 34.05 -9.88
N ARG A 22 10.26 34.15 -9.91
CA ARG A 22 10.98 34.57 -11.10
C ARG A 22 10.84 33.52 -12.19
N SER A 23 10.26 33.93 -13.32
CA SER A 23 10.27 33.11 -14.54
C SER A 23 11.72 33.00 -15.04
N ARG A 24 12.24 31.79 -15.17
CA ARG A 24 13.51 31.58 -15.86
C ARG A 24 13.32 31.86 -17.34
N THR A 25 14.26 32.54 -17.93
CA THR A 25 14.35 32.78 -19.39
C THR A 25 15.15 31.67 -20.09
N ASP A 26 15.71 30.74 -19.33
CA ASP A 26 16.46 29.60 -19.85
C ASP A 26 15.54 28.40 -20.06
N PHE A 27 15.35 28.01 -21.31
CA PHE A 27 14.54 26.88 -21.74
C PHE A 27 15.36 25.60 -22.00
N SER A 28 16.60 25.52 -21.54
CA SER A 28 17.48 24.36 -21.81
C SER A 28 16.85 23.04 -21.36
N ALA A 29 16.33 22.99 -20.13
CA ALA A 29 15.65 21.81 -19.58
C ALA A 29 14.37 21.43 -20.37
N ILE A 30 13.63 22.42 -20.86
CA ILE A 30 12.43 22.16 -21.69
C ILE A 30 12.83 21.60 -23.06
N ARG A 31 13.87 22.13 -23.67
CA ARG A 31 14.39 21.64 -24.95
C ARG A 31 14.94 20.23 -24.84
N GLU A 32 15.61 19.90 -23.72
CA GLU A 32 16.06 18.55 -23.44
C GLU A 32 14.87 17.58 -23.36
N LEU A 33 13.81 17.94 -22.62
CA LEU A 33 12.60 17.13 -22.55
C LEU A 33 11.96 16.95 -23.93
N GLN A 34 11.78 18.04 -24.69
CA GLN A 34 11.22 17.99 -26.04
C GLN A 34 12.05 17.11 -26.98
N GLN A 35 13.37 17.17 -26.89
CA GLN A 35 14.28 16.34 -27.69
C GLN A 35 14.05 14.84 -27.43
N VAL A 36 13.90 14.44 -26.16
CA VAL A 36 13.68 13.03 -25.80
C VAL A 36 12.36 12.50 -26.39
N ILE A 37 11.32 13.32 -26.37
CA ILE A 37 9.98 12.90 -26.85
C ILE A 37 9.72 13.19 -28.33
N GLY A 38 10.65 13.86 -29.01
CA GLY A 38 10.49 14.24 -30.42
C GLY A 38 9.46 15.34 -30.66
N ASP A 39 9.20 16.21 -29.66
CA ASP A 39 8.27 17.34 -29.77
C ASP A 39 8.93 18.52 -30.46
N SER A 40 8.22 19.16 -31.39
CA SER A 40 8.72 20.30 -32.21
C SER A 40 8.04 21.63 -31.89
N ASP A 41 7.19 21.68 -30.87
CA ASP A 41 6.56 22.93 -30.43
C ASP A 41 7.62 23.95 -29.96
N THR A 42 7.26 25.24 -29.93
CA THR A 42 8.11 26.19 -29.22
C THR A 42 8.16 25.86 -27.72
N PRO A 43 9.26 26.13 -27.01
CA PRO A 43 9.31 25.89 -25.58
C PRO A 43 8.18 26.55 -24.80
N GLU A 44 7.77 27.74 -25.21
CA GLU A 44 6.67 28.50 -24.62
C GLU A 44 5.31 27.80 -24.81
N ASP A 45 5.02 27.29 -26.01
CA ASP A 45 3.78 26.56 -26.30
C ASP A 45 3.77 25.21 -25.60
N PHE A 46 4.91 24.53 -25.58
CA PHE A 46 5.06 23.29 -24.82
C PHE A 46 4.79 23.50 -23.31
N ILE A 47 5.40 24.51 -22.70
CA ILE A 47 5.17 24.87 -21.30
C ILE A 47 3.69 25.15 -21.04
N LYS A 48 3.04 25.91 -21.93
CA LYS A 48 1.61 26.23 -21.83
C LYS A 48 0.73 24.96 -21.88
N LYS A 49 1.06 24.04 -22.80
CA LYS A 49 0.40 22.74 -22.95
C LYS A 49 0.51 21.89 -21.67
N ILE A 50 1.75 21.75 -21.14
CA ILE A 50 1.98 20.99 -19.90
C ILE A 50 1.29 21.64 -18.69
N HIS A 51 1.34 22.97 -18.55
CA HIS A 51 0.63 23.67 -17.48
C HIS A 51 -0.89 23.47 -17.53
N GLN A 52 -1.50 23.46 -18.71
CA GLN A 52 -2.92 23.19 -18.85
C GLN A 52 -3.26 21.76 -18.40
N ARG A 53 -2.43 20.80 -18.76
CA ARG A 53 -2.58 19.38 -18.37
C ARG A 53 -2.34 19.20 -16.87
N GLU A 54 -1.32 19.86 -16.32
CA GLU A 54 -1.07 19.89 -14.88
C GLU A 54 -2.27 20.45 -14.09
N LYS A 55 -2.91 21.52 -14.60
CA LYS A 55 -4.12 22.08 -13.98
C LYS A 55 -5.26 21.06 -13.96
N THR A 56 -5.44 20.30 -15.04
CA THR A 56 -6.43 19.23 -15.11
C THR A 56 -6.13 18.13 -14.08
N TYR A 57 -4.87 17.66 -14.01
CA TYR A 57 -4.43 16.71 -13.01
C TYR A 57 -4.67 17.21 -11.58
N ARG A 58 -4.33 18.47 -11.28
CA ARG A 58 -4.53 19.06 -9.95
C ARG A 58 -6.00 19.07 -9.54
N LYS A 59 -6.92 19.36 -10.45
CA LYS A 59 -8.36 19.28 -10.17
C LYS A 59 -8.79 17.86 -9.85
N TRP A 60 -8.30 16.90 -10.62
CA TRP A 60 -8.62 15.50 -10.39
C TRP A 60 -8.07 15.00 -9.04
N CYS A 61 -6.79 15.22 -8.74
CA CYS A 61 -6.19 14.73 -7.49
C CYS A 61 -6.73 15.42 -6.23
N LYS A 62 -7.21 16.66 -6.33
CA LYS A 62 -7.91 17.33 -5.22
C LYS A 62 -9.24 16.64 -4.88
N ARG A 63 -9.99 16.20 -5.89
CA ARG A 63 -11.29 15.53 -5.71
C ARG A 63 -11.14 14.08 -5.24
N SER A 64 -10.18 13.35 -5.82
CA SER A 64 -9.98 11.94 -5.52
C SER A 64 -9.15 11.69 -4.26
N LEU A 65 -8.40 12.68 -3.78
CA LEU A 65 -7.37 12.56 -2.74
C LEU A 65 -6.31 11.50 -3.07
N ILE A 66 -6.15 11.15 -4.35
CA ILE A 66 -5.13 10.26 -4.87
C ILE A 66 -3.99 11.10 -5.43
N GLU A 67 -2.74 10.68 -5.20
CA GLU A 67 -1.56 11.21 -5.88
C GLU A 67 -0.95 10.12 -6.73
N LEU A 68 -0.68 10.39 -7.99
CA LEU A 68 -0.07 9.42 -8.89
C LEU A 68 1.45 9.38 -8.71
N SER A 69 2.04 8.24 -9.09
CA SER A 69 3.49 8.14 -9.29
C SER A 69 3.94 9.09 -10.41
N GLU A 70 5.23 9.44 -10.44
CA GLU A 70 5.79 10.26 -11.52
C GLU A 70 5.55 9.61 -12.90
N ALA A 71 5.70 8.29 -12.99
CA ALA A 71 5.47 7.55 -14.23
C ALA A 71 4.01 7.66 -14.70
N ASP A 72 3.06 7.53 -13.80
CA ASP A 72 1.63 7.63 -14.15
C ASP A 72 1.20 9.06 -14.42
N LEU A 73 1.70 10.03 -13.64
CA LEU A 73 1.44 11.44 -13.89
C LEU A 73 1.88 11.85 -15.31
N TRP A 74 3.11 11.52 -15.66
CA TRP A 74 3.66 11.91 -16.95
C TRP A 74 3.03 11.15 -18.11
N SER A 75 2.84 9.84 -18.01
CA SER A 75 2.30 9.03 -19.12
C SER A 75 0.79 9.23 -19.34
N LYS A 76 0.02 9.45 -18.27
CA LYS A 76 -1.44 9.50 -18.37
C LYS A 76 -2.01 10.92 -18.47
N PHE A 77 -1.31 11.93 -17.90
CA PHE A 77 -1.80 13.30 -17.86
C PHE A 77 -0.94 14.29 -18.63
N LEU A 78 0.38 14.30 -18.42
CA LEU A 78 1.23 15.35 -18.96
C LEU A 78 1.65 15.08 -20.40
N LEU A 79 1.94 13.82 -20.76
CA LEU A 79 2.34 13.40 -22.10
C LEU A 79 1.53 12.18 -22.60
N PRO A 80 0.18 12.21 -22.56
CA PRO A 80 -0.64 11.06 -22.97
C PRO A 80 -0.54 10.75 -24.48
N ASP A 81 -0.04 11.69 -25.28
CA ASP A 81 0.10 11.56 -26.75
C ASP A 81 1.47 10.98 -27.15
N VAL A 82 2.37 10.74 -26.19
CA VAL A 82 3.71 10.17 -26.39
C VAL A 82 3.69 8.68 -26.03
N PRO A 83 4.45 7.80 -26.70
CA PRO A 83 4.48 6.38 -26.38
C PRO A 83 4.71 6.12 -24.88
N GLU A 84 3.82 5.38 -24.25
CA GLU A 84 3.75 5.22 -22.79
C GLU A 84 5.06 4.68 -22.22
N GLN A 85 5.69 3.69 -22.87
CA GLN A 85 6.94 3.11 -22.41
C GLN A 85 8.06 4.16 -22.34
N LEU A 86 8.22 4.99 -23.39
CA LEU A 86 9.21 6.06 -23.42
C LEU A 86 9.02 7.05 -22.27
N VAL A 87 7.75 7.44 -22.02
CA VAL A 87 7.43 8.37 -20.95
C VAL A 87 7.71 7.76 -19.58
N ARG A 88 7.33 6.51 -19.34
CA ARG A 88 7.54 5.84 -18.05
C ARG A 88 9.02 5.66 -17.72
N GLU A 89 9.83 5.28 -18.69
CA GLU A 89 11.29 5.11 -18.52
C GLU A 89 12.00 6.42 -18.17
N ASN A 90 11.46 7.56 -18.62
CA ASN A 90 12.05 8.88 -18.42
C ASN A 90 11.29 9.76 -17.41
N ALA A 91 10.23 9.26 -16.79
CA ALA A 91 9.30 10.08 -15.98
C ALA A 91 9.98 10.85 -14.84
N MET A 92 10.90 10.23 -14.10
CA MET A 92 11.65 10.91 -13.03
C MET A 92 12.51 12.03 -13.57
N HIS A 93 13.18 11.81 -14.70
CA HIS A 93 14.01 12.81 -15.37
C HIS A 93 13.15 13.97 -15.89
N PHE A 94 12.04 13.68 -16.57
CA PHE A 94 11.09 14.70 -17.03
C PHE A 94 10.54 15.53 -15.87
N ASN A 95 10.19 14.87 -14.77
CA ASN A 95 9.67 15.55 -13.59
C ASN A 95 10.72 16.47 -12.97
N GLN A 96 11.99 16.05 -12.93
CA GLN A 96 13.10 16.88 -12.47
C GLN A 96 13.28 18.09 -13.36
N LEU A 97 13.43 17.92 -14.68
CA LEU A 97 13.56 19.00 -15.66
C LEU A 97 12.40 20.02 -15.56
N TRP A 98 11.18 19.52 -15.39
CA TRP A 98 10.00 20.36 -15.22
C TRP A 98 10.01 21.16 -13.92
N ARG A 99 10.43 20.56 -12.82
CA ARG A 99 10.44 21.20 -11.49
C ARG A 99 11.61 22.16 -11.31
N ASP A 100 12.72 21.94 -12.00
CA ASP A 100 13.89 22.81 -11.98
C ASP A 100 13.66 24.18 -12.67
N GLN A 101 12.50 24.35 -13.33
CA GLN A 101 12.06 25.65 -13.86
C GLN A 101 11.82 26.72 -12.78
N ARG A 102 11.77 26.35 -11.50
CA ARG A 102 11.46 27.23 -10.37
C ARG A 102 12.55 27.15 -9.31
N ASP A 103 13.12 28.31 -8.96
CA ASP A 103 14.04 28.39 -7.83
C ASP A 103 13.28 28.17 -6.52
N LYS A 104 13.86 27.37 -5.64
CA LYS A 104 13.28 27.00 -4.35
C LYS A 104 14.35 27.15 -3.27
N SER A 105 14.02 27.79 -2.17
CA SER A 105 14.93 28.01 -1.05
C SER A 105 14.27 27.66 0.28
N MET A 106 15.06 27.13 1.21
CA MET A 106 14.61 26.93 2.60
C MET A 106 14.30 28.29 3.23
N LEU A 107 13.31 28.31 4.14
CA LEU A 107 13.10 29.51 4.99
C LEU A 107 14.36 29.79 5.81
N PRO A 108 14.71 31.07 6.04
CA PRO A 108 16.00 31.44 6.64
C PRO A 108 16.28 30.81 8.01
N ASP A 109 15.23 30.57 8.81
CA ASP A 109 15.33 30.00 10.14
C ASP A 109 15.05 28.49 10.22
N ALA A 110 14.64 27.85 9.11
CA ALA A 110 14.22 26.45 9.07
C ALA A 110 15.29 25.49 9.58
N VAL A 111 16.48 25.55 8.99
CA VAL A 111 17.57 24.60 9.32
C VAL A 111 17.96 24.69 10.81
N LYS A 112 18.08 25.92 11.35
CA LYS A 112 18.40 26.13 12.75
C LYS A 112 17.31 25.62 13.68
N THR A 113 16.05 25.90 13.37
CA THR A 113 14.90 25.47 14.16
C THR A 113 14.78 23.94 14.19
N ILE A 114 14.84 23.28 13.02
CA ILE A 114 14.80 21.82 12.89
C ILE A 114 15.89 21.16 13.75
N ARG A 115 17.14 21.62 13.62
CA ARG A 115 18.26 21.07 14.42
C ARG A 115 18.08 21.29 15.91
N THR A 116 17.48 22.40 16.32
CA THR A 116 17.22 22.71 17.73
C THR A 116 16.13 21.81 18.30
N LEU A 117 15.03 21.58 17.55
CA LEU A 117 13.96 20.67 17.95
C LEU A 117 14.45 19.23 18.07
N ALA A 118 15.27 18.78 17.10
CA ALA A 118 15.90 17.44 17.19
C ALA A 118 16.79 17.30 18.42
N LYS A 119 17.61 18.32 18.73
CA LYS A 119 18.46 18.35 19.96
C LYS A 119 17.63 18.37 21.25
N ARG A 120 16.40 18.90 21.22
CA ARG A 120 15.45 18.86 22.35
C ARG A 120 14.80 17.49 22.54
N GLY A 121 15.10 16.51 21.68
CA GLY A 121 14.61 15.13 21.77
C GLY A 121 13.30 14.87 21.03
N PHE A 122 12.77 15.82 20.26
CA PHE A 122 11.61 15.58 19.42
C PHE A 122 11.96 14.67 18.24
N LYS A 123 11.10 13.68 17.96
CA LYS A 123 11.16 12.93 16.71
C LYS A 123 10.59 13.80 15.59
N LEU A 124 11.27 13.82 14.44
CA LEU A 124 10.87 14.66 13.32
C LEU A 124 10.48 13.81 12.11
N ALA A 125 9.40 14.19 11.44
CA ALA A 125 8.93 13.57 10.21
C ALA A 125 8.45 14.61 9.20
N ILE A 126 8.30 14.19 7.96
CA ILE A 126 7.72 14.99 6.88
C ILE A 126 6.49 14.28 6.33
N VAL A 127 5.41 15.06 6.07
CA VAL A 127 4.25 14.67 5.30
C VAL A 127 3.97 15.73 4.26
N SER A 128 4.26 15.44 2.99
CA SER A 128 4.20 16.43 1.92
C SER A 128 3.38 15.97 0.72
N ASN A 129 2.47 16.84 0.23
CA ASN A 129 1.85 16.67 -1.07
C ASN A 129 2.82 17.10 -2.16
N THR A 130 3.32 16.15 -2.94
CA THR A 130 4.30 16.39 -4.00
C THR A 130 4.13 15.42 -5.16
N THR A 131 4.46 15.86 -6.36
CA THR A 131 4.55 15.01 -7.55
C THR A 131 5.98 14.49 -7.79
N SER A 132 6.92 14.69 -6.85
CA SER A 132 8.31 14.22 -6.98
C SER A 132 8.71 13.35 -5.80
N SER A 133 9.28 12.19 -6.10
CA SER A 133 9.85 11.26 -5.12
C SER A 133 11.24 11.69 -4.63
N THR A 134 11.95 12.53 -5.40
CA THR A 134 13.35 12.87 -5.16
C THR A 134 13.58 14.27 -4.61
N GLU A 135 12.70 15.22 -4.90
CA GLU A 135 12.92 16.64 -4.59
C GLU A 135 13.06 16.91 -3.08
N THR A 136 12.21 16.34 -2.24
CA THR A 136 12.30 16.51 -0.78
C THR A 136 13.52 15.81 -0.21
N PRO A 137 13.84 14.55 -0.54
CA PRO A 137 15.10 13.91 -0.13
C PRO A 137 16.35 14.72 -0.54
N ASN A 138 16.41 15.22 -1.77
CA ASN A 138 17.52 16.05 -2.25
C ASN A 138 17.66 17.37 -1.47
N MET A 139 16.53 18.02 -1.15
CA MET A 139 16.51 19.21 -0.30
C MET A 139 17.06 18.91 1.10
N LEU A 140 16.67 17.81 1.71
CA LEU A 140 17.17 17.41 3.03
C LEU A 140 18.67 17.13 2.99
N ALA A 141 19.15 16.41 1.97
CA ALA A 141 20.57 16.10 1.79
C ALA A 141 21.41 17.38 1.60
N ALA A 142 20.97 18.31 0.73
CA ALA A 142 21.65 19.57 0.48
C ALA A 142 21.78 20.45 1.74
N ASN A 143 20.89 20.28 2.74
CA ASN A 143 20.92 21.04 3.99
C ASN A 143 21.45 20.21 5.19
N SER A 144 21.95 19.00 4.96
CA SER A 144 22.42 18.06 5.99
C SER A 144 21.37 17.83 7.07
N LEU A 145 20.13 17.53 6.64
CA LEU A 145 18.98 17.26 7.50
C LEU A 145 18.43 15.83 7.35
N THR A 146 18.99 15.01 6.45
CA THR A 146 18.49 13.67 6.12
C THR A 146 18.32 12.80 7.36
N ASP A 147 19.32 12.77 8.23
CA ASP A 147 19.34 11.92 9.44
C ASP A 147 18.38 12.41 10.54
N LEU A 148 17.80 13.60 10.41
CA LEU A 148 16.91 14.18 11.40
C LEU A 148 15.44 13.84 11.11
N PHE A 149 15.09 13.47 9.88
CA PHE A 149 13.72 13.18 9.48
C PHE A 149 13.54 11.70 9.13
N SER A 150 12.78 11.02 9.93
CA SER A 150 12.34 9.64 9.68
C SER A 150 10.99 9.41 10.36
N PRO A 151 9.90 9.19 9.57
CA PRO A 151 9.84 9.02 8.11
C PRO A 151 9.76 10.32 7.31
N VAL A 152 9.91 10.17 5.97
CA VAL A 152 9.57 11.19 4.96
C VAL A 152 8.46 10.63 4.09
N ILE A 153 7.22 11.05 4.33
CA ILE A 153 6.02 10.60 3.62
C ILE A 153 5.72 11.57 2.47
N LEU A 154 5.81 11.08 1.25
CA LEU A 154 5.54 11.84 0.03
C LEU A 154 4.31 11.29 -0.67
N SER A 155 3.33 12.13 -0.99
CA SER A 155 2.06 11.70 -1.57
C SER A 155 2.22 10.89 -2.87
N THR A 156 3.17 11.25 -3.74
CA THR A 156 3.46 10.53 -4.99
C THR A 156 4.00 9.11 -4.76
N VAL A 157 4.62 8.85 -3.61
CA VAL A 157 5.09 7.50 -3.20
C VAL A 157 4.00 6.76 -2.44
N PHE A 158 3.31 7.46 -1.53
CA PHE A 158 2.27 6.90 -0.69
C PHE A 158 0.95 6.63 -1.44
N GLY A 159 0.68 7.39 -2.53
CA GLY A 159 -0.50 7.24 -3.36
C GLY A 159 -1.75 7.97 -2.88
N ARG A 160 -1.75 8.53 -1.70
CA ARG A 160 -2.79 9.44 -1.17
C ARG A 160 -2.18 10.80 -0.90
N ARG A 161 -3.04 11.83 -0.79
CA ARG A 161 -2.62 13.20 -0.52
C ARG A 161 -3.42 13.83 0.62
N LYS A 162 -2.82 14.77 1.31
CA LYS A 162 -3.52 15.60 2.30
C LYS A 162 -4.72 16.31 1.67
N PRO A 163 -5.88 16.38 2.34
CA PRO A 163 -6.10 16.14 3.78
C PRO A 163 -6.42 14.68 4.18
N HIS A 164 -6.26 13.68 3.31
CA HIS A 164 -6.56 12.30 3.71
C HIS A 164 -5.76 11.92 4.96
N PRO A 165 -6.39 11.45 6.07
CA PRO A 165 -5.74 11.25 7.36
C PRO A 165 -4.65 10.18 7.34
N SER A 166 -4.67 9.26 6.39
CA SER A 166 -3.73 8.14 6.32
C SER A 166 -2.26 8.57 6.24
N LEU A 167 -1.92 9.69 5.57
CA LEU A 167 -0.53 10.17 5.52
C LEU A 167 -0.03 10.61 6.91
N PHE A 168 -0.90 11.26 7.68
CA PHE A 168 -0.58 11.73 9.03
C PHE A 168 -0.46 10.55 9.99
N LEU A 169 -1.41 9.61 9.91
CA LEU A 169 -1.38 8.37 10.69
C LEU A 169 -0.13 7.55 10.36
N GLU A 170 0.26 7.49 9.08
CA GLU A 170 1.48 6.83 8.66
C GLU A 170 2.72 7.44 9.31
N ALA A 171 2.81 8.78 9.36
CA ALA A 171 3.93 9.46 10.00
C ALA A 171 3.98 9.18 11.52
N ALA A 172 2.84 9.28 12.21
CA ALA A 172 2.75 8.98 13.64
C ALA A 172 3.13 7.51 13.91
N ARG A 173 2.65 6.61 13.07
CA ARG A 173 2.90 5.19 13.08
C ARG A 173 4.39 4.88 12.95
N ALA A 174 5.04 5.38 11.90
CA ALA A 174 6.46 5.14 11.66
C ALA A 174 7.36 5.72 12.76
N LEU A 175 6.92 6.79 13.41
CA LEU A 175 7.58 7.35 14.60
C LEU A 175 7.33 6.54 15.87
N ARG A 176 6.36 5.63 15.87
CA ARG A 176 5.88 4.89 17.05
C ARG A 176 5.42 5.83 18.17
N ILE A 177 4.68 6.86 17.80
CA ILE A 177 4.16 7.86 18.72
C ILE A 177 2.66 8.02 18.45
N PRO A 178 1.80 7.87 19.47
CA PRO A 178 0.37 8.06 19.30
C PRO A 178 0.04 9.42 18.68
N PRO A 179 -0.96 9.52 17.78
CA PRO A 179 -1.32 10.78 17.12
C PRO A 179 -1.52 11.94 18.07
N GLU A 180 -2.14 11.73 19.23
CA GLU A 180 -2.36 12.75 20.26
C GLU A 180 -1.06 13.29 20.91
N GLN A 181 0.08 12.61 20.72
CA GLN A 181 1.41 13.06 21.13
C GLN A 181 2.23 13.64 19.96
N CYS A 182 1.60 13.81 18.81
CA CYS A 182 2.19 14.42 17.63
C CYS A 182 1.69 15.85 17.42
N ALA A 183 2.58 16.74 17.00
CA ALA A 183 2.24 18.06 16.49
C ALA A 183 2.44 18.09 14.98
N TYR A 184 1.55 18.77 14.26
CA TYR A 184 1.69 19.01 12.82
C TYR A 184 1.93 20.47 12.52
N ILE A 185 2.91 20.78 11.68
CA ILE A 185 3.29 22.12 11.24
C ILE A 185 3.04 22.22 9.75
N GLY A 186 2.13 23.11 9.33
CA GLY A 186 1.78 23.30 7.92
C GLY A 186 1.40 24.75 7.61
N ASP A 187 1.10 25.03 6.34
CA ASP A 187 0.74 26.38 5.85
C ASP A 187 -0.72 26.49 5.38
N ASN A 188 -1.43 25.36 5.28
CA ASN A 188 -2.73 25.31 4.62
C ASN A 188 -3.82 24.70 5.50
N LEU A 189 -4.88 25.48 5.78
CA LEU A 189 -5.98 25.04 6.64
C LEU A 189 -6.73 23.83 6.06
N ALA A 190 -7.05 23.84 4.76
CA ALA A 190 -7.85 22.79 4.13
C ALA A 190 -7.10 21.44 4.03
N ARG A 191 -5.80 21.45 3.92
CA ARG A 191 -4.98 20.24 3.77
C ARG A 191 -4.34 19.79 5.08
N ASP A 192 -3.73 20.74 5.78
CA ASP A 192 -2.86 20.44 6.91
C ASP A 192 -3.67 20.37 8.21
N LEU A 193 -4.49 21.40 8.49
CA LEU A 193 -5.32 21.40 9.71
C LEU A 193 -6.36 20.28 9.67
N VAL A 194 -7.11 20.16 8.57
CA VAL A 194 -8.16 19.15 8.45
C VAL A 194 -7.59 17.73 8.55
N GLY A 195 -6.54 17.44 7.79
CA GLY A 195 -5.93 16.11 7.78
C GLY A 195 -5.34 15.73 9.14
N ALA A 196 -4.60 16.65 9.79
CA ALA A 196 -4.02 16.40 11.11
C ALA A 196 -5.09 16.22 12.19
N ARG A 197 -6.19 17.00 12.15
CA ARG A 197 -7.30 16.82 13.08
C ARG A 197 -8.07 15.52 12.88
N GLN A 198 -8.33 15.14 11.64
CA GLN A 198 -8.95 13.84 11.32
C GLN A 198 -8.07 12.66 11.76
N ALA A 199 -6.74 12.82 11.73
CA ALA A 199 -5.79 11.84 12.22
C ALA A 199 -5.64 11.84 13.76
N GLY A 200 -6.29 12.74 14.48
CA GLY A 200 -6.24 12.81 15.95
C GLY A 200 -4.97 13.45 16.52
N PHE A 201 -4.24 14.28 15.75
CA PHE A 201 -3.03 14.94 16.24
C PHE A 201 -3.33 15.90 17.40
N GLY A 202 -2.47 15.85 18.41
CA GLY A 202 -2.64 16.61 19.66
C GLY A 202 -2.50 18.11 19.49
N GLU A 203 -1.61 18.55 18.61
CA GLU A 203 -1.42 19.97 18.28
C GLU A 203 -1.28 20.20 16.78
N VAL A 204 -1.83 21.30 16.29
CA VAL A 204 -1.68 21.76 14.91
C VAL A 204 -1.26 23.22 14.91
N VAL A 205 -0.15 23.51 14.28
CA VAL A 205 0.44 24.84 14.14
C VAL A 205 0.41 25.26 12.68
N ILE A 206 -0.13 26.42 12.39
CA ILE A 206 -0.17 26.99 11.04
C ILE A 206 0.81 28.16 10.95
N ILE A 207 1.74 28.05 9.99
CA ILE A 207 2.65 29.15 9.65
C ILE A 207 1.98 30.06 8.63
N ASN A 208 1.90 31.35 8.94
CA ASN A 208 1.25 32.35 8.09
C ASN A 208 2.27 33.02 7.17
N GLY A 209 1.88 33.33 5.95
CA GLY A 209 2.56 34.32 5.09
C GLY A 209 3.52 33.80 4.02
N HIS A 210 3.84 32.50 3.94
CA HIS A 210 4.82 32.00 2.97
C HIS A 210 4.25 31.19 1.82
N GLY A 211 3.04 30.65 1.92
CA GLY A 211 2.42 29.78 0.91
C GLY A 211 1.09 30.24 0.36
N TYR A 212 0.37 31.10 1.06
CA TYR A 212 -1.00 31.49 0.72
C TYR A 212 -1.08 32.95 0.29
N ARG A 213 -1.55 33.22 -0.94
CA ARG A 213 -2.02 34.54 -1.35
C ARG A 213 -3.52 34.50 -1.53
N GLU A 214 -4.22 35.52 -1.05
CA GLU A 214 -5.59 35.84 -1.47
C GLU A 214 -5.65 35.82 -3.01
N GLY A 215 -6.31 34.82 -3.61
CA GLY A 215 -6.35 34.60 -5.07
C GLY A 215 -5.86 33.23 -5.55
N ASP A 216 -5.14 32.45 -4.75
CA ASP A 216 -4.90 31.01 -5.01
C ASP A 216 -6.03 30.12 -4.46
N TYR A 217 -7.11 30.75 -4.02
CA TYR A 217 -8.32 30.11 -3.51
C TYR A 217 -9.10 29.50 -4.67
N ASP A 218 -9.14 28.19 -4.73
CA ASP A 218 -10.02 27.49 -5.67
C ASP A 218 -11.41 27.39 -5.01
N PRO A 219 -12.48 27.96 -5.63
CA PRO A 219 -13.84 27.82 -5.10
C PRO A 219 -14.27 26.36 -4.87
N ASP A 220 -13.65 25.40 -5.57
CA ASP A 220 -13.84 23.97 -5.33
C ASP A 220 -13.24 23.49 -3.98
N GLU A 221 -12.33 24.24 -3.36
CA GLU A 221 -11.84 23.98 -1.99
C GLU A 221 -12.84 24.49 -0.93
N GLU A 222 -13.65 25.49 -1.22
CA GLU A 222 -14.63 26.04 -0.30
C GLU A 222 -15.78 25.05 0.00
N ALA A 223 -16.17 24.25 -0.97
CA ALA A 223 -17.17 23.19 -0.79
C ALA A 223 -16.70 22.05 0.13
N LEU A 224 -15.36 21.87 0.27
CA LEU A 224 -14.74 20.97 1.24
C LEU A 224 -14.58 21.62 2.63
N LEU A 225 -14.85 22.95 2.75
CA LEU A 225 -14.61 23.74 3.94
C LEU A 225 -15.82 23.82 4.89
N GLU A 226 -17.02 23.38 4.51
CA GLU A 226 -18.19 23.45 5.39
C GLU A 226 -18.02 22.74 6.75
N PRO A 227 -17.27 21.62 6.88
CA PRO A 227 -16.90 21.07 8.18
C PRO A 227 -15.79 21.85 8.90
N ILE A 228 -15.07 22.77 8.21
CA ILE A 228 -13.83 23.38 8.69
C ILE A 228 -14.08 24.61 9.59
N THR A 229 -15.23 25.25 9.47
CA THR A 229 -15.55 26.43 10.28
C THR A 229 -15.55 26.16 11.80
N ALA A 230 -15.63 24.89 12.21
CA ALA A 230 -15.55 24.45 13.60
C ALA A 230 -14.12 24.05 14.04
N MET A 231 -13.19 23.81 13.11
CA MET A 231 -11.82 23.37 13.41
C MET A 231 -10.91 24.59 13.56
N LYS A 232 -10.12 24.61 14.64
CA LYS A 232 -9.12 25.67 14.89
C LYS A 232 -7.74 25.06 15.01
N ALA A 233 -6.72 25.76 14.46
CA ALA A 233 -5.33 25.49 14.79
C ALA A 233 -5.09 25.85 16.27
N ASP A 234 -4.19 25.14 16.93
CA ASP A 234 -3.80 25.48 18.31
C ASP A 234 -2.96 26.75 18.33
N HIS A 235 -2.11 26.93 17.32
CA HIS A 235 -1.20 28.06 17.21
C HIS A 235 -1.09 28.54 15.77
N HIS A 236 -0.89 29.86 15.64
CA HIS A 236 -0.50 30.52 14.41
C HIS A 236 0.86 31.18 14.64
N ILE A 237 1.83 30.92 13.74
CA ILE A 237 3.17 31.48 13.79
C ILE A 237 3.51 32.20 12.48
N SER A 238 4.46 33.12 12.53
CA SER A 238 4.97 33.87 11.38
C SER A 238 6.36 33.40 10.95
N THR A 239 7.10 32.79 11.87
CA THR A 239 8.44 32.24 11.65
C THR A 239 8.55 30.86 12.28
N LEU A 240 9.39 30.00 11.72
CA LEU A 240 9.61 28.66 12.29
C LEU A 240 10.29 28.72 13.67
N SER A 241 11.08 29.75 13.94
CA SER A 241 11.75 29.94 15.23
C SER A 241 10.78 30.04 16.41
N GLU A 242 9.55 30.49 16.20
CA GLU A 242 8.50 30.53 17.23
C GLU A 242 8.12 29.11 17.75
N LEU A 243 8.37 28.07 16.96
CA LEU A 243 8.21 26.67 17.42
C LEU A 243 9.10 26.36 18.62
N LEU A 244 10.21 27.07 18.78
CA LEU A 244 11.11 26.83 19.91
C LEU A 244 10.50 27.30 21.26
N ASP A 245 9.58 28.23 21.23
CA ASP A 245 8.83 28.68 22.42
C ASP A 245 7.66 27.73 22.71
N LEU A 246 7.00 27.22 21.66
CA LEU A 246 5.90 26.28 21.77
C LEU A 246 6.36 24.89 22.23
N PHE A 247 7.55 24.46 21.80
CA PHE A 247 8.11 23.13 22.09
C PHE A 247 9.44 23.25 22.85
N PRO A 248 9.40 23.57 24.18
CA PRO A 248 10.61 23.65 25.00
C PRO A 248 11.27 22.26 25.12
N ALA A 249 12.56 22.24 25.50
CA ALA A 249 13.27 21.00 25.75
C ALA A 249 12.55 20.19 26.85
N HIS A 250 12.31 18.91 26.60
CA HIS A 250 11.84 18.03 27.67
C HIS A 250 12.92 17.95 28.75
N SER A 251 12.58 18.19 30.01
CA SER A 251 13.49 17.85 31.13
C SER A 251 13.73 16.36 31.04
N GLN A 252 15.01 15.97 30.92
CA GLN A 252 15.42 14.60 30.71
C GLN A 252 14.94 13.68 31.84
N ALA A 253 13.79 13.02 31.64
CA ALA A 253 13.73 11.62 31.97
C ALA A 253 14.23 10.91 30.70
N SER A 254 15.48 10.48 30.69
CA SER A 254 16.03 9.65 29.64
C SER A 254 15.09 8.46 29.45
N PRO A 255 14.51 8.24 28.27
CA PRO A 255 14.05 6.91 27.97
C PRO A 255 15.34 6.11 27.82
N THR A 256 15.64 5.32 28.83
CA THR A 256 16.53 4.18 28.68
C THR A 256 16.07 3.46 27.43
N ILE A 257 16.88 3.52 26.37
CA ILE A 257 16.78 2.58 25.27
C ILE A 257 17.04 1.24 25.95
N LEU A 258 15.97 0.58 26.32
CA LEU A 258 16.01 -0.82 26.61
C LEU A 258 16.34 -1.52 25.28
N GLU A 259 17.64 -1.71 25.05
CA GLU A 259 18.12 -2.90 24.37
C GLU A 259 17.71 -4.10 25.23
N SER A 260 16.42 -4.35 25.34
CA SER A 260 15.95 -5.60 25.88
C SER A 260 15.91 -6.60 24.74
N GLN A 261 16.90 -7.47 24.71
CA GLN A 261 16.75 -8.83 24.22
C GLN A 261 15.70 -9.54 25.11
N THR A 262 14.46 -9.11 25.04
CA THR A 262 13.34 -9.78 25.68
C THR A 262 12.52 -10.42 24.58
N GLN A 263 12.28 -11.73 24.74
CA GLN A 263 11.18 -12.40 24.05
C GLN A 263 9.93 -11.52 24.21
N PRO A 264 9.05 -11.41 23.19
CA PRO A 264 7.86 -10.60 23.29
C PRO A 264 7.07 -11.09 24.52
N ASN A 265 6.69 -10.17 25.39
CA ASN A 265 5.83 -10.48 26.54
C ASN A 265 4.45 -10.96 26.10
N GLN A 266 4.13 -10.87 24.81
CA GLN A 266 2.83 -11.18 24.25
C GLN A 266 2.97 -11.69 22.82
N LEU A 267 2.33 -12.82 22.52
CA LEU A 267 2.18 -13.36 21.18
C LEU A 267 0.75 -13.14 20.67
N TYR A 268 0.62 -13.03 19.37
CA TYR A 268 -0.66 -12.99 18.66
C TYR A 268 -0.90 -14.29 17.88
N ASP A 269 -2.15 -14.69 17.71
CA ASP A 269 -2.55 -15.83 16.88
C ASP A 269 -2.45 -15.53 15.38
N ALA A 270 -1.43 -14.79 14.99
CA ALA A 270 -1.17 -14.32 13.63
C ALA A 270 0.14 -14.91 13.09
N GLY A 271 0.12 -15.27 11.81
CA GLY A 271 1.28 -15.59 11.01
C GLY A 271 1.76 -14.39 10.20
N LEU A 272 3.04 -14.36 9.85
CA LEU A 272 3.60 -13.44 8.86
C LEU A 272 3.94 -14.22 7.59
N SER A 273 3.45 -13.75 6.44
CA SER A 273 3.83 -14.31 5.14
C SER A 273 5.27 -13.92 4.78
N THR A 274 6.03 -14.87 4.28
CA THR A 274 7.36 -14.63 3.72
C THR A 274 7.35 -13.74 2.48
N MET A 275 6.20 -13.32 1.97
CA MET A 275 6.09 -12.27 0.97
C MET A 275 6.83 -11.01 1.41
N TRP A 276 6.75 -10.65 2.68
CA TRP A 276 7.46 -9.51 3.25
C TRP A 276 8.99 -9.59 3.11
N HIS A 277 9.54 -10.80 3.00
CA HIS A 277 11.01 -11.03 3.03
C HIS A 277 11.64 -11.32 1.67
N VAL A 278 10.95 -11.98 0.74
CA VAL A 278 11.56 -12.62 -0.46
C VAL A 278 12.45 -11.69 -1.29
N ASP A 279 12.16 -10.39 -1.27
CA ASP A 279 12.91 -9.38 -2.02
C ASP A 279 13.99 -8.66 -1.18
N GLN A 280 14.21 -9.07 0.07
CA GLN A 280 15.23 -8.48 0.96
C GLN A 280 16.45 -9.41 1.06
N ASN A 281 17.66 -8.83 0.96
CA ASN A 281 18.94 -9.57 1.07
C ASN A 281 19.30 -9.98 2.51
N GLN A 282 18.32 -10.36 3.32
CA GLN A 282 18.51 -10.78 4.71
C GLN A 282 18.34 -12.29 4.85
N SER A 283 18.91 -12.86 5.90
CA SER A 283 18.72 -14.27 6.25
C SER A 283 17.25 -14.53 6.64
N PHE A 284 16.67 -15.65 6.18
CA PHE A 284 15.34 -16.10 6.60
C PHE A 284 15.21 -16.15 8.13
N ASN A 285 16.23 -16.68 8.78
CA ASN A 285 16.23 -16.82 10.25
C ASN A 285 16.25 -15.47 10.96
N ASP A 286 16.97 -14.47 10.44
CA ASP A 286 16.97 -13.12 11.00
C ASP A 286 15.61 -12.44 10.86
N THR A 287 14.96 -12.65 9.72
CA THR A 287 13.59 -12.16 9.45
C THR A 287 12.59 -12.78 10.43
N PHE A 288 12.63 -14.09 10.58
CA PHE A 288 11.72 -14.78 11.52
C PHE A 288 11.99 -14.41 12.97
N LYS A 289 13.25 -14.26 13.36
CA LYS A 289 13.63 -13.75 14.67
C LYS A 289 13.07 -12.36 14.92
N ALA A 290 13.21 -11.45 13.96
CA ALA A 290 12.69 -10.10 14.06
C ALA A 290 11.15 -10.09 14.14
N ALA A 291 10.44 -10.85 13.27
CA ALA A 291 8.99 -10.96 13.33
C ALA A 291 8.51 -11.59 14.65
N ARG A 292 9.19 -12.62 15.15
CA ARG A 292 8.90 -13.23 16.45
C ARG A 292 9.00 -12.22 17.58
N SER A 293 9.99 -11.33 17.53
CA SER A 293 10.15 -10.27 18.54
C SER A 293 9.02 -9.24 18.54
N LEU A 294 8.27 -9.12 17.44
CA LEU A 294 7.08 -8.28 17.33
C LEU A 294 5.81 -8.96 17.87
N GLY A 295 5.83 -10.27 18.10
CA GLY A 295 4.71 -11.03 18.61
C GLY A 295 4.04 -11.97 17.60
N PHE A 296 4.58 -12.17 16.40
CA PHE A 296 4.08 -13.19 15.49
C PHE A 296 4.32 -14.59 16.06
N ALA A 297 3.26 -15.39 16.19
CA ALA A 297 3.36 -16.74 16.73
C ALA A 297 3.82 -17.76 15.70
N ARG A 298 3.60 -17.47 14.41
CA ARG A 298 3.77 -18.43 13.30
C ARG A 298 4.11 -17.72 11.99
N PHE A 299 4.38 -18.52 10.95
CA PHE A 299 4.77 -18.03 9.63
C PHE A 299 4.00 -18.73 8.52
N GLU A 300 3.95 -18.08 7.36
CA GLU A 300 3.51 -18.66 6.10
C GLU A 300 4.65 -18.65 5.10
N LEU A 301 4.89 -19.79 4.44
CA LEU A 301 5.77 -19.82 3.28
C LEU A 301 4.99 -19.42 2.03
N ASN A 302 5.38 -18.30 1.42
CA ASN A 302 4.74 -17.76 0.23
C ASN A 302 5.17 -18.51 -1.04
N HIS A 303 4.36 -18.42 -2.08
CA HIS A 303 4.57 -19.03 -3.40
C HIS A 303 5.80 -18.52 -4.17
N LYS A 304 6.54 -17.54 -3.64
CA LYS A 304 7.78 -17.02 -4.22
C LYS A 304 9.05 -17.60 -3.58
N VAL A 305 8.92 -18.41 -2.54
CA VAL A 305 10.07 -18.98 -1.81
C VAL A 305 10.81 -20.02 -2.67
N PRO A 306 12.05 -19.73 -3.12
CA PRO A 306 12.79 -20.66 -3.94
C PRO A 306 13.40 -21.80 -3.09
N PRO A 307 13.75 -22.97 -3.70
CA PRO A 307 14.33 -24.09 -2.97
C PRO A 307 15.57 -23.76 -2.16
N GLN A 308 16.43 -22.88 -2.67
CA GLN A 308 17.68 -22.46 -2.00
C GLN A 308 17.42 -21.71 -0.70
N LEU A 309 16.36 -20.92 -0.66
CA LEU A 309 15.97 -20.18 0.52
C LEU A 309 15.26 -21.09 1.53
N LEU A 310 14.43 -21.99 1.04
CA LEU A 310 13.78 -23.01 1.86
C LEU A 310 14.79 -23.94 2.56
N ALA A 311 15.90 -24.28 1.91
CA ALA A 311 16.97 -25.10 2.49
C ALA A 311 17.67 -24.45 3.67
N GLN A 312 17.52 -23.15 3.90
CA GLN A 312 18.09 -22.40 5.02
C GLN A 312 17.10 -22.26 6.17
N PHE A 313 15.86 -22.73 5.99
CA PHE A 313 14.80 -22.57 6.99
C PHE A 313 15.03 -23.49 8.20
N ASP A 314 14.99 -22.92 9.40
CA ASP A 314 15.13 -23.62 10.67
C ASP A 314 13.73 -24.01 11.21
N ALA A 315 13.23 -25.16 10.77
CA ALA A 315 11.94 -25.70 11.15
C ALA A 315 11.83 -26.08 12.64
N ASP A 316 12.95 -26.26 13.34
CA ASP A 316 12.97 -26.63 14.74
C ASP A 316 12.70 -25.40 15.65
N HIS A 317 13.02 -24.20 15.16
CA HIS A 317 12.85 -22.96 15.91
C HIS A 317 11.62 -22.13 15.51
N TYR A 318 11.17 -22.27 14.26
CA TYR A 318 10.09 -21.46 13.72
C TYR A 318 8.96 -22.30 13.17
N TYR A 319 7.75 -22.07 13.69
CA TYR A 319 6.55 -22.80 13.24
C TYR A 319 5.94 -22.18 11.99
N VAL A 320 5.90 -22.95 10.91
CA VAL A 320 5.16 -22.63 9.68
C VAL A 320 3.77 -23.24 9.79
N SER A 321 2.75 -22.40 9.94
CA SER A 321 1.36 -22.83 10.02
C SER A 321 0.75 -23.10 8.64
N THR A 322 1.16 -22.33 7.64
CA THR A 322 0.55 -22.30 6.30
C THR A 322 1.63 -22.32 5.22
N VAL A 323 1.36 -23.04 4.13
CA VAL A 323 2.21 -23.04 2.93
C VAL A 323 1.37 -22.65 1.72
N HIS A 324 1.79 -21.63 1.01
CA HIS A 324 1.08 -21.09 -0.15
C HIS A 324 1.58 -21.73 -1.45
N ASP A 325 0.68 -22.36 -2.23
CA ASP A 325 1.00 -23.02 -3.51
C ASP A 325 1.39 -21.99 -4.60
N PRO A 326 2.43 -22.29 -5.44
CA PRO A 326 3.36 -23.40 -5.35
C PRO A 326 4.55 -23.12 -4.44
N CYS A 327 4.82 -23.99 -3.50
CA CYS A 327 6.01 -23.89 -2.65
C CYS A 327 6.70 -25.26 -2.52
N PRO A 328 8.03 -25.35 -2.73
CA PRO A 328 8.93 -24.27 -3.15
C PRO A 328 8.66 -23.78 -4.57
N ALA A 329 8.96 -22.52 -4.85
CA ALA A 329 8.84 -21.91 -6.18
C ALA A 329 9.89 -22.50 -7.13
N LEU A 330 9.50 -23.51 -7.91
CA LEU A 330 10.36 -24.14 -8.93
C LEU A 330 10.40 -23.35 -10.24
N LEU A 331 9.43 -22.48 -10.44
CA LEU A 331 9.29 -21.51 -11.52
C LEU A 331 8.89 -20.16 -10.90
N THR A 332 9.28 -19.08 -11.55
CA THR A 332 8.78 -17.76 -11.18
C THR A 332 7.30 -17.63 -11.51
N TYR A 333 6.60 -16.74 -10.82
CA TYR A 333 5.19 -16.43 -11.11
C TYR A 333 4.99 -16.04 -12.59
N SER A 334 5.94 -15.28 -13.16
CA SER A 334 5.92 -14.89 -14.57
C SER A 334 6.03 -16.10 -15.52
N GLU A 335 6.94 -17.03 -15.25
CA GLU A 335 7.10 -18.27 -16.06
C GLU A 335 5.85 -19.16 -15.98
N MET A 336 5.24 -19.29 -14.80
CA MET A 336 4.00 -20.05 -14.65
C MET A 336 2.86 -19.40 -15.43
N LYS A 337 2.68 -18.09 -15.31
CA LYS A 337 1.61 -17.35 -15.96
C LYS A 337 1.74 -17.34 -17.48
N HIS A 338 2.93 -17.00 -18.02
CA HIS A 338 3.17 -17.01 -19.47
C HIS A 338 3.16 -18.43 -20.05
N GLY A 339 3.58 -19.43 -19.26
CA GLY A 339 3.53 -20.83 -19.62
C GLY A 339 2.15 -21.46 -19.52
N ASP A 340 1.14 -20.75 -18.98
CA ASP A 340 -0.18 -21.29 -18.66
C ASP A 340 -0.12 -22.56 -17.77
N ILE A 341 0.86 -22.58 -16.82
CA ILE A 341 1.03 -23.70 -15.88
C ILE A 341 0.14 -23.41 -14.67
N GLN A 342 -1.11 -23.81 -14.76
CA GLN A 342 -2.13 -23.65 -13.74
C GLN A 342 -3.14 -24.80 -13.80
N ILE A 343 -3.83 -25.06 -12.69
CA ILE A 343 -4.78 -26.20 -12.61
C ILE A 343 -6.05 -25.97 -13.45
N SER A 344 -6.25 -24.73 -13.96
CA SER A 344 -7.30 -24.34 -14.91
C SER A 344 -6.87 -24.41 -16.38
N SER A 345 -5.62 -24.83 -16.69
CA SER A 345 -5.11 -24.91 -18.07
C SER A 345 -5.91 -25.89 -18.91
N LEU A 346 -6.20 -25.51 -20.16
CA LEU A 346 -6.85 -26.38 -21.14
C LEU A 346 -5.86 -27.38 -21.78
N ASP A 347 -4.57 -27.15 -21.61
CA ASP A 347 -3.52 -28.10 -21.98
C ASP A 347 -3.30 -29.10 -20.83
N GLU A 348 -3.62 -30.37 -21.08
CA GLU A 348 -3.55 -31.42 -20.06
C GLU A 348 -2.15 -31.60 -19.47
N ASN A 349 -1.08 -31.44 -20.26
CA ASN A 349 0.30 -31.56 -19.74
C ASN A 349 0.64 -30.41 -18.78
N LYS A 350 0.22 -29.19 -19.09
CA LYS A 350 0.42 -28.02 -18.23
C LYS A 350 -0.43 -28.12 -16.96
N ARG A 351 -1.68 -28.56 -17.09
CA ARG A 351 -2.57 -28.83 -15.97
C ARG A 351 -1.97 -29.85 -15.00
N GLN A 352 -1.51 -31.00 -15.51
CA GLN A 352 -0.87 -32.05 -14.71
C GLN A 352 0.41 -31.55 -14.03
N ARG A 353 1.24 -30.79 -14.75
CA ARG A 353 2.44 -30.18 -14.17
C ARG A 353 2.11 -29.26 -12.99
N SER A 354 1.05 -28.46 -13.11
CA SER A 354 0.58 -27.59 -12.02
C SER A 354 0.05 -28.41 -10.84
N LEU A 355 -0.69 -29.47 -11.13
CA LEU A 355 -1.20 -30.39 -10.10
C LEU A 355 -0.05 -31.10 -9.35
N ASP A 356 1.04 -31.42 -10.02
CA ASP A 356 2.25 -31.99 -9.40
C ASP A 356 2.94 -30.97 -8.47
N PHE A 357 2.93 -29.68 -8.82
CA PHE A 357 3.41 -28.62 -7.91
C PHE A 357 2.53 -28.53 -6.67
N LEU A 358 1.22 -28.57 -6.83
CA LEU A 358 0.28 -28.54 -5.74
C LEU A 358 0.46 -29.74 -4.79
N LYS A 359 0.66 -30.95 -5.32
CA LYS A 359 0.99 -32.14 -4.52
C LYS A 359 2.30 -31.97 -3.74
N LYS A 360 3.34 -31.41 -4.37
CA LYS A 360 4.61 -31.09 -3.69
C LYS A 360 4.45 -30.05 -2.59
N THR A 361 3.59 -29.05 -2.77
CA THR A 361 3.25 -28.05 -1.73
C THR A 361 2.61 -28.74 -0.52
N LEU A 362 1.69 -29.68 -0.74
CA LEU A 362 1.07 -30.45 0.34
C LEU A 362 2.09 -31.34 1.06
N ASP A 363 2.96 -32.03 0.31
CA ASP A 363 4.00 -32.89 0.90
C ASP A 363 5.00 -32.06 1.73
N LEU A 364 5.36 -30.86 1.26
CA LEU A 364 6.17 -29.92 2.03
C LEU A 364 5.45 -29.50 3.31
N ALA A 365 4.18 -29.11 3.22
CA ALA A 365 3.38 -28.73 4.40
C ALA A 365 3.35 -29.85 5.44
N ARG A 366 3.16 -31.09 5.00
CA ARG A 366 3.21 -32.29 5.88
C ARG A 366 4.58 -32.45 6.53
N SER A 367 5.66 -32.32 5.77
CA SER A 367 7.03 -32.47 6.27
C SER A 367 7.40 -31.42 7.33
N LEU A 368 6.87 -30.21 7.20
CA LEU A 368 7.04 -29.08 8.14
C LEU A 368 6.06 -29.14 9.34
N GLY A 369 5.12 -30.08 9.35
CA GLY A 369 4.04 -30.11 10.35
C GLY A 369 3.04 -28.96 10.23
N SER A 370 3.03 -28.27 9.08
CA SER A 370 2.08 -27.19 8.77
C SER A 370 0.64 -27.72 8.75
N LYS A 371 -0.31 -26.85 9.05
CA LYS A 371 -1.72 -27.23 9.20
C LYS A 371 -2.62 -26.74 8.08
N SER A 372 -2.12 -25.88 7.20
CA SER A 372 -2.90 -25.33 6.10
C SER A 372 -2.05 -25.14 4.85
N ILE A 373 -2.69 -25.25 3.69
CA ILE A 373 -2.18 -24.76 2.41
C ILE A 373 -3.18 -23.80 1.78
N VAL A 374 -2.65 -22.82 1.04
CA VAL A 374 -3.44 -21.89 0.23
C VAL A 374 -3.29 -22.24 -1.23
N ILE A 375 -4.40 -22.30 -1.94
CA ILE A 375 -4.44 -22.65 -3.37
C ILE A 375 -5.03 -21.51 -4.18
N HIS A 376 -4.34 -21.17 -5.26
CA HIS A 376 -4.87 -20.37 -6.36
C HIS A 376 -5.55 -21.29 -7.38
N PRO A 377 -6.88 -21.32 -7.49
CA PRO A 377 -7.56 -22.24 -8.43
C PRO A 377 -7.27 -21.98 -9.91
N GLY A 378 -6.68 -20.83 -10.23
CA GLY A 378 -6.24 -20.51 -11.59
C GLY A 378 -6.89 -19.26 -12.17
N ALA A 379 -6.87 -19.16 -13.49
CA ALA A 379 -7.45 -18.05 -14.24
C ALA A 379 -7.90 -18.52 -15.62
N ILE A 380 -8.72 -17.72 -16.31
CA ILE A 380 -8.96 -17.91 -17.74
C ILE A 380 -7.82 -17.28 -18.56
N VAL A 381 -7.61 -17.80 -19.74
CA VAL A 381 -6.69 -17.16 -20.72
C VAL A 381 -7.41 -15.97 -21.34
N CYS A 382 -6.94 -14.76 -21.05
CA CYS A 382 -7.51 -13.50 -21.56
C CYS A 382 -6.44 -12.44 -21.72
N ASP A 383 -6.78 -11.38 -22.46
CA ASP A 383 -5.97 -10.17 -22.51
C ASP A 383 -6.15 -9.37 -21.21
N PRO A 384 -5.09 -9.15 -20.43
CA PRO A 384 -5.17 -8.44 -19.15
C PRO A 384 -5.38 -6.93 -19.30
N TRP A 385 -5.40 -6.40 -20.52
CA TRP A 385 -5.46 -4.95 -20.78
C TRP A 385 -6.69 -4.28 -20.17
N ARG A 386 -7.88 -4.93 -20.24
CA ARG A 386 -9.11 -4.34 -19.70
C ARG A 386 -9.06 -4.17 -18.18
N ASP A 387 -8.59 -5.18 -17.46
CA ASP A 387 -8.41 -5.11 -16.01
C ASP A 387 -7.42 -4.00 -15.63
N TYR A 388 -6.29 -3.95 -16.35
CA TYR A 388 -5.30 -2.88 -16.16
C TYR A 388 -5.92 -1.49 -16.42
N ARG A 389 -6.66 -1.32 -17.51
CA ARG A 389 -7.26 -0.03 -17.84
C ARG A 389 -8.35 0.40 -16.85
N LEU A 390 -9.16 -0.53 -16.34
CA LEU A 390 -10.15 -0.24 -15.29
C LEU A 390 -9.48 0.27 -14.02
N ARG A 391 -8.37 -0.35 -13.59
CA ARG A 391 -7.59 0.11 -12.43
C ARG A 391 -7.02 1.51 -12.65
N VAL A 392 -6.51 1.78 -13.83
CA VAL A 392 -6.05 3.12 -14.21
C VAL A 392 -7.18 4.15 -14.13
N LEU A 393 -8.36 3.84 -14.69
CA LEU A 393 -9.52 4.72 -14.63
C LEU A 393 -10.01 4.92 -13.19
N HIS A 394 -9.99 3.87 -12.38
CA HIS A 394 -10.29 3.98 -10.96
C HIS A 394 -9.32 4.94 -10.24
N GLU A 395 -8.01 4.78 -10.43
CA GLU A 395 -7.00 5.67 -9.84
C GLU A 395 -7.15 7.13 -10.34
N GLN A 396 -7.71 7.31 -11.53
CA GLN A 396 -8.04 8.62 -12.09
C GLN A 396 -9.38 9.20 -11.61
N GLY A 397 -10.11 8.50 -10.72
CA GLY A 397 -11.43 8.91 -10.25
C GLY A 397 -12.52 8.85 -11.33
N GLN A 398 -12.33 8.04 -12.38
CA GLN A 398 -13.22 7.93 -13.54
C GLN A 398 -14.11 6.68 -13.52
N VAL A 399 -14.40 6.14 -12.34
CA VAL A 399 -15.25 4.93 -12.16
C VAL A 399 -16.64 5.10 -12.77
N GLY A 400 -17.21 6.30 -12.79
CA GLY A 400 -18.51 6.60 -13.40
C GLY A 400 -18.45 6.99 -14.88
N SER A 401 -17.29 6.91 -15.56
CA SER A 401 -17.16 7.31 -16.96
C SER A 401 -17.76 6.28 -17.90
N GLU A 402 -18.19 6.73 -19.09
CA GLU A 402 -18.69 5.85 -20.17
C GLU A 402 -17.64 4.79 -20.56
N GLU A 403 -16.36 5.19 -20.62
CA GLU A 403 -15.25 4.27 -20.90
C GLU A 403 -15.17 3.17 -19.84
N TYR A 404 -15.29 3.55 -18.54
CA TYR A 404 -15.24 2.58 -17.44
C TYR A 404 -16.37 1.55 -17.56
N HIS A 405 -17.60 2.00 -17.73
CA HIS A 405 -18.76 1.10 -17.86
C HIS A 405 -18.67 0.19 -19.08
N ARG A 406 -18.23 0.72 -20.22
CA ARG A 406 -18.02 -0.09 -21.42
C ARG A 406 -16.96 -1.18 -21.19
N LEU A 407 -15.79 -0.82 -20.66
CA LEU A 407 -14.71 -1.78 -20.41
C LEU A 407 -15.07 -2.83 -19.36
N SER A 408 -15.75 -2.42 -18.29
CA SER A 408 -16.27 -3.33 -17.27
C SER A 408 -17.26 -4.34 -17.87
N GLY A 409 -18.23 -3.86 -18.66
CA GLY A 409 -19.19 -4.72 -19.36
C GLY A 409 -18.53 -5.68 -20.34
N GLU A 410 -17.57 -5.20 -21.15
CA GLU A 410 -16.79 -6.05 -22.06
C GLU A 410 -15.98 -7.12 -21.32
N MET A 411 -15.37 -6.77 -20.19
CA MET A 411 -14.61 -7.71 -19.36
C MET A 411 -15.50 -8.81 -18.78
N ILE A 412 -16.66 -8.43 -18.25
CA ILE A 412 -17.64 -9.37 -17.70
C ILE A 412 -18.14 -10.33 -18.79
N ALA A 413 -18.49 -9.82 -19.97
CA ALA A 413 -18.97 -10.61 -21.08
C ALA A 413 -17.89 -11.57 -21.63
N ASP A 414 -16.65 -11.10 -21.80
CA ASP A 414 -15.52 -11.92 -22.26
C ASP A 414 -15.24 -13.08 -21.30
N ARG A 415 -15.24 -12.80 -19.99
CA ARG A 415 -15.08 -13.85 -18.98
C ARG A 415 -16.22 -14.87 -19.03
N ALA A 416 -17.46 -14.42 -19.08
CA ALA A 416 -18.61 -15.29 -19.12
C ALA A 416 -18.59 -16.25 -20.33
N ALA A 417 -18.09 -15.79 -21.47
CA ALA A 417 -17.95 -16.59 -22.68
C ALA A 417 -16.86 -17.67 -22.60
N ARG A 418 -15.85 -17.51 -21.72
CA ARG A 418 -14.64 -18.35 -21.68
C ARG A 418 -14.52 -19.22 -20.45
N ILE A 419 -15.23 -18.93 -19.37
CA ILE A 419 -15.00 -19.56 -18.06
C ILE A 419 -15.27 -21.06 -18.02
N ALA A 420 -16.30 -21.53 -18.72
CA ALA A 420 -16.80 -22.91 -18.57
C ALA A 420 -15.71 -23.99 -18.75
N PRO A 421 -14.91 -24.03 -19.84
CA PRO A 421 -13.88 -25.06 -20.01
C PRO A 421 -12.76 -24.97 -18.96
N HIS A 422 -12.39 -23.76 -18.52
CA HIS A 422 -11.38 -23.59 -17.48
C HIS A 422 -11.89 -24.05 -16.11
N LEU A 423 -13.13 -23.78 -15.78
CA LEU A 423 -13.76 -24.24 -14.54
C LEU A 423 -13.88 -25.77 -14.48
N GLU A 424 -14.19 -26.42 -15.61
CA GLU A 424 -14.16 -27.89 -15.72
C GLU A 424 -12.76 -28.45 -15.41
N MET A 425 -11.69 -27.80 -15.88
CA MET A 425 -10.31 -28.24 -15.58
C MET A 425 -9.98 -28.02 -14.11
N VAL A 426 -10.43 -26.92 -13.50
CA VAL A 426 -10.27 -26.71 -12.05
C VAL A 426 -10.99 -27.80 -11.25
N ILE A 427 -12.25 -28.09 -11.58
CA ILE A 427 -13.04 -29.16 -10.92
C ILE A 427 -12.31 -30.49 -11.02
N LYS A 428 -11.88 -30.87 -12.23
CA LYS A 428 -11.12 -32.11 -12.47
C LYS A 428 -9.85 -32.16 -11.61
N SER A 429 -9.07 -31.08 -11.60
CA SER A 429 -7.83 -30.99 -10.84
C SER A 429 -8.05 -31.08 -9.33
N LEU A 430 -9.07 -30.37 -8.82
CA LEU A 430 -9.40 -30.42 -7.39
C LEU A 430 -9.93 -31.77 -6.96
N GLN A 431 -10.71 -32.48 -7.77
CA GLN A 431 -11.16 -33.86 -7.48
C GLN A 431 -9.97 -34.81 -7.34
N GLU A 432 -9.00 -34.74 -8.27
CA GLU A 432 -7.74 -35.51 -8.18
C GLU A 432 -6.94 -35.12 -6.93
N PHE A 433 -6.85 -33.81 -6.62
CA PHE A 433 -6.10 -33.32 -5.48
C PHE A 433 -6.76 -33.63 -4.13
N ILE A 434 -8.08 -33.50 -4.00
CA ILE A 434 -8.85 -33.86 -2.79
C ILE A 434 -8.61 -35.33 -2.44
N SER A 435 -8.63 -36.21 -3.45
CA SER A 435 -8.33 -37.63 -3.26
C SER A 435 -6.92 -37.87 -2.73
N TYR A 436 -5.93 -37.11 -3.20
CA TYR A 436 -4.55 -37.17 -2.73
C TYR A 436 -4.38 -36.59 -1.32
N ALA A 437 -5.09 -35.50 -1.02
CA ALA A 437 -4.96 -34.74 0.23
C ALA A 437 -5.71 -35.39 1.42
N ARG A 438 -6.67 -36.28 1.13
CA ARG A 438 -7.50 -36.92 2.16
C ARG A 438 -6.65 -37.65 3.20
N GLY A 439 -6.89 -37.37 4.47
CA GLY A 439 -6.14 -37.92 5.59
C GLY A 439 -4.75 -37.32 5.82
N SER A 440 -4.38 -36.25 5.11
CA SER A 440 -3.11 -35.55 5.30
C SER A 440 -3.00 -34.81 6.65
N GLY A 441 -4.13 -34.46 7.27
CA GLY A 441 -4.18 -33.61 8.46
C GLY A 441 -3.87 -32.13 8.18
N VAL A 442 -3.90 -31.72 6.89
CA VAL A 442 -3.67 -30.35 6.43
C VAL A 442 -4.95 -29.78 5.85
N SER A 443 -5.36 -28.60 6.27
CA SER A 443 -6.48 -27.86 5.72
C SER A 443 -6.15 -27.26 4.36
N ILE A 444 -7.12 -27.20 3.46
CA ILE A 444 -6.98 -26.68 2.11
C ILE A 444 -7.87 -25.46 1.97
N GLY A 445 -7.29 -24.30 1.72
CA GLY A 445 -8.01 -23.05 1.47
C GLY A 445 -8.00 -22.67 -0.01
N LEU A 446 -9.18 -22.57 -0.61
CA LEU A 446 -9.35 -21.99 -1.95
C LEU A 446 -9.46 -20.49 -1.84
N GLU A 447 -8.54 -19.74 -2.44
CA GLU A 447 -8.44 -18.31 -2.26
C GLU A 447 -9.26 -17.51 -3.29
N ASN A 448 -10.00 -16.47 -2.84
CA ASN A 448 -10.55 -15.44 -3.73
C ASN A 448 -9.42 -14.57 -4.30
N ARG A 449 -9.57 -14.19 -5.57
CA ARG A 449 -8.44 -13.64 -6.33
C ARG A 449 -8.55 -12.15 -6.64
N TYR A 450 -7.38 -11.55 -6.88
CA TYR A 450 -7.18 -10.11 -7.11
C TYR A 450 -7.82 -9.59 -8.41
N ARG A 451 -7.89 -10.41 -9.46
CA ARG A 451 -8.39 -9.99 -10.77
C ARG A 451 -9.71 -10.63 -11.09
N TYR A 452 -10.57 -9.92 -11.80
CA TYR A 452 -11.85 -10.45 -12.21
C TYR A 452 -11.75 -11.67 -13.14
N TYR A 453 -10.65 -11.82 -13.87
CA TYR A 453 -10.39 -12.99 -14.73
C TYR A 453 -9.90 -14.22 -13.99
N ASP A 454 -9.49 -14.07 -12.74
CA ASP A 454 -9.03 -15.21 -11.93
C ASP A 454 -10.24 -16.04 -11.46
N ILE A 455 -9.96 -17.29 -11.06
CA ILE A 455 -10.92 -18.26 -10.49
C ILE A 455 -10.56 -18.42 -9.01
N PRO A 456 -11.55 -18.39 -8.11
CA PRO A 456 -13.00 -18.36 -8.34
C PRO A 456 -13.62 -16.96 -8.22
N LEU A 457 -14.75 -16.73 -8.87
CA LEU A 457 -15.77 -15.77 -8.43
C LEU A 457 -16.74 -16.44 -7.42
N PRO A 458 -17.60 -15.68 -6.71
CA PRO A 458 -18.46 -16.25 -5.66
C PRO A 458 -19.32 -17.44 -6.11
N ASN A 459 -19.98 -17.34 -7.28
CA ASN A 459 -20.80 -18.43 -7.83
C ASN A 459 -19.99 -19.68 -8.19
N GLU A 460 -18.72 -19.51 -8.54
CA GLU A 460 -17.80 -20.61 -8.83
C GLU A 460 -17.28 -21.24 -7.54
N LEU A 461 -16.99 -20.42 -6.53
CA LEU A 461 -16.56 -20.91 -5.22
C LEU A 461 -17.60 -21.81 -4.57
N VAL A 462 -18.90 -21.51 -4.75
CA VAL A 462 -19.99 -22.43 -4.32
C VAL A 462 -19.81 -23.82 -4.92
N LEU A 463 -19.55 -23.90 -6.24
CA LEU A 463 -19.36 -25.18 -6.93
C LEU A 463 -18.08 -25.89 -6.47
N LEU A 464 -17.00 -25.16 -6.30
CA LEU A 464 -15.70 -25.73 -5.90
C LEU A 464 -15.72 -26.24 -4.46
N LEU A 465 -16.35 -25.51 -3.53
CA LEU A 465 -16.50 -25.95 -2.15
C LEU A 465 -17.48 -27.15 -2.03
N GLY A 466 -18.42 -27.28 -2.97
CA GLY A 466 -19.31 -28.44 -3.06
C GLY A 466 -18.61 -29.76 -3.44
N LEU A 467 -17.34 -29.72 -3.85
CA LEU A 467 -16.55 -30.92 -4.17
C LEU A 467 -16.18 -31.73 -2.91
N CYS A 468 -16.13 -31.07 -1.74
CA CYS A 468 -15.79 -31.69 -0.47
C CYS A 468 -16.42 -30.89 0.70
N ASP A 469 -17.29 -31.58 1.47
CA ASP A 469 -17.98 -30.98 2.63
C ASP A 469 -17.23 -31.17 3.96
N GLU A 470 -16.02 -31.70 3.92
CA GLU A 470 -15.20 -31.91 5.12
C GLU A 470 -14.56 -30.61 5.58
N ASP A 471 -14.42 -30.38 6.89
CA ASP A 471 -13.96 -29.16 7.53
C ASP A 471 -12.52 -28.75 7.13
N TRP A 472 -11.73 -29.70 6.62
CA TRP A 472 -10.37 -29.44 6.17
C TRP A 472 -10.30 -28.84 4.76
N PHE A 473 -11.43 -28.75 4.03
CA PHE A 473 -11.48 -28.14 2.70
C PHE A 473 -12.43 -26.95 2.74
N GLY A 474 -11.91 -25.74 2.51
CA GLY A 474 -12.68 -24.54 2.73
C GLY A 474 -12.19 -23.32 1.97
N PHE A 475 -12.63 -22.18 2.45
CA PHE A 475 -12.36 -20.88 1.88
C PHE A 475 -11.13 -20.23 2.52
N GLN A 476 -10.17 -19.82 1.71
CA GLN A 476 -9.13 -18.87 2.10
C GLN A 476 -9.60 -17.47 1.71
N TYR A 477 -9.89 -16.66 2.70
CA TYR A 477 -10.35 -15.30 2.45
C TYR A 477 -9.17 -14.34 2.36
N ASP A 478 -8.94 -13.77 1.17
CA ASP A 478 -8.02 -12.66 1.02
C ASP A 478 -8.80 -11.34 1.03
N VAL A 479 -8.54 -10.57 2.09
CA VAL A 479 -9.26 -9.31 2.37
C VAL A 479 -8.99 -8.27 1.29
N GLY A 480 -7.74 -8.12 0.87
CA GLY A 480 -7.39 -7.10 -0.11
C GLY A 480 -7.84 -7.43 -1.52
N HIS A 481 -7.87 -8.71 -1.89
CA HIS A 481 -8.45 -9.14 -3.16
C HIS A 481 -9.95 -8.82 -3.23
N ALA A 482 -10.70 -9.10 -2.16
CA ALA A 482 -12.12 -8.76 -2.05
C ALA A 482 -12.34 -7.25 -2.10
N GLN A 483 -11.57 -6.47 -1.33
CA GLN A 483 -11.65 -5.02 -1.30
C GLN A 483 -11.33 -4.39 -2.66
N THR A 484 -10.35 -4.94 -3.38
CA THR A 484 -10.00 -4.43 -4.71
C THR A 484 -11.13 -4.64 -5.73
N LEU A 485 -11.76 -5.81 -5.76
CA LEU A 485 -12.89 -6.07 -6.65
C LEU A 485 -14.12 -5.25 -6.28
N HIS A 486 -14.32 -4.98 -4.99
CA HIS A 486 -15.36 -4.07 -4.51
C HIS A 486 -15.09 -2.62 -4.95
N ALA A 487 -13.89 -2.11 -4.76
CA ALA A 487 -13.49 -0.77 -5.21
C ALA A 487 -13.68 -0.57 -6.72
N LEU A 488 -13.45 -1.62 -7.51
CA LEU A 488 -13.74 -1.63 -8.96
C LEU A 488 -15.23 -1.79 -9.29
N GLY A 489 -16.13 -1.92 -8.30
CA GLY A 489 -17.57 -2.12 -8.53
C GLY A 489 -17.91 -3.43 -9.25
N LEU A 490 -17.06 -4.45 -9.14
CA LEU A 490 -17.22 -5.74 -9.84
C LEU A 490 -17.87 -6.80 -8.96
N ILE A 491 -17.54 -6.83 -7.66
CA ILE A 491 -18.08 -7.77 -6.68
C ILE A 491 -18.19 -7.04 -5.34
N GLU A 492 -19.36 -7.08 -4.72
CA GLU A 492 -19.55 -6.54 -3.38
C GLU A 492 -18.73 -7.32 -2.36
N HIS A 493 -18.04 -6.60 -1.47
CA HIS A 493 -17.14 -7.18 -0.46
C HIS A 493 -17.87 -8.22 0.41
N ASP A 494 -19.05 -7.86 0.91
CA ASP A 494 -19.86 -8.69 1.81
C ASP A 494 -20.33 -9.99 1.18
N THR A 495 -20.40 -10.09 -0.16
CA THR A 495 -20.75 -11.33 -0.85
C THR A 495 -19.84 -12.49 -0.44
N TRP A 496 -18.56 -12.23 -0.20
CA TRP A 496 -17.60 -13.24 0.25
C TRP A 496 -17.84 -13.64 1.70
N LEU A 497 -18.03 -12.65 2.56
CA LEU A 497 -18.19 -12.84 4.01
C LEU A 497 -19.48 -13.57 4.36
N GLU A 498 -20.60 -13.09 3.82
CA GLU A 498 -21.93 -13.65 4.09
C GLU A 498 -22.08 -15.07 3.54
N SER A 499 -21.54 -15.33 2.32
CA SER A 499 -21.70 -16.63 1.67
C SER A 499 -20.74 -17.68 2.20
N PHE A 500 -19.51 -17.31 2.56
CA PHE A 500 -18.44 -18.27 2.80
C PHE A 500 -17.75 -18.15 4.17
N GLY A 501 -18.06 -17.14 4.98
CA GLY A 501 -17.42 -16.95 6.29
C GLY A 501 -17.43 -18.21 7.16
N LYS A 502 -18.52 -18.99 7.16
CA LYS A 502 -18.62 -20.25 7.91
C LYS A 502 -17.72 -21.39 7.39
N ARG A 503 -17.28 -21.31 6.15
CA ARG A 503 -16.37 -22.27 5.51
C ARG A 503 -14.92 -21.75 5.43
N MET A 504 -14.64 -20.60 6.09
CA MET A 504 -13.32 -19.99 6.09
C MET A 504 -12.36 -20.84 6.94
N VAL A 505 -11.31 -21.34 6.30
CA VAL A 505 -10.21 -22.09 6.95
C VAL A 505 -8.98 -21.21 7.20
N GLY A 506 -8.86 -20.10 6.47
CA GLY A 506 -7.79 -19.13 6.64
C GLY A 506 -8.14 -17.76 6.09
N VAL A 507 -7.39 -16.76 6.52
CA VAL A 507 -7.55 -15.37 6.09
C VAL A 507 -6.19 -14.70 5.88
N HIS A 508 -6.01 -14.01 4.75
CA HIS A 508 -4.94 -13.07 4.49
C HIS A 508 -5.38 -11.67 4.87
N LEU A 509 -4.68 -11.10 5.83
CA LEU A 509 -4.97 -9.79 6.42
C LEU A 509 -3.96 -8.78 5.90
N HIS A 510 -4.40 -7.91 5.03
CA HIS A 510 -3.67 -6.75 4.52
C HIS A 510 -4.65 -5.67 4.08
N ASP A 511 -4.17 -4.44 4.01
CA ASP A 511 -4.98 -3.30 3.61
C ASP A 511 -4.87 -3.00 2.12
N VAL A 512 -5.73 -2.11 1.64
CA VAL A 512 -5.80 -1.68 0.24
C VAL A 512 -5.88 -0.16 0.19
N ILE A 513 -5.05 0.47 -0.64
CA ILE A 513 -5.16 1.89 -0.97
C ILE A 513 -5.67 2.01 -2.40
N GLY A 514 -6.94 2.39 -2.55
CA GLY A 514 -7.62 2.40 -3.85
C GLY A 514 -7.75 0.99 -4.42
N VAL A 515 -6.88 0.60 -5.37
CA VAL A 515 -6.83 -0.75 -5.96
C VAL A 515 -5.45 -1.42 -5.78
N ARG A 516 -4.63 -0.93 -4.85
CA ARG A 516 -3.32 -1.48 -4.52
C ARG A 516 -3.39 -2.23 -3.21
N ASP A 517 -3.27 -3.52 -3.28
CA ASP A 517 -3.30 -4.47 -2.18
C ASP A 517 -1.96 -4.62 -1.43
N HIS A 518 -1.88 -5.57 -0.51
CA HIS A 518 -0.71 -5.90 0.31
C HIS A 518 -0.15 -4.71 1.11
N GLN A 519 -1.03 -3.77 1.48
CA GLN A 519 -0.68 -2.65 2.36
C GLN A 519 -0.81 -3.07 3.83
N VAL A 520 -0.13 -2.32 4.69
CA VAL A 520 -0.17 -2.56 6.13
C VAL A 520 -1.57 -2.25 6.68
N PRO A 521 -2.18 -3.10 7.52
CA PRO A 521 -3.48 -2.83 8.11
C PRO A 521 -3.55 -1.47 8.83
N GLY A 522 -4.57 -0.69 8.51
CA GLY A 522 -4.83 0.64 9.05
C GLY A 522 -4.33 1.81 8.19
N VAL A 523 -3.72 1.56 7.03
CA VAL A 523 -3.28 2.65 6.13
C VAL A 523 -4.21 2.85 4.92
N GLY A 524 -5.14 1.94 4.70
CA GLY A 524 -6.00 1.90 3.52
C GLY A 524 -7.49 2.02 3.83
N ASP A 525 -8.28 1.39 2.97
CA ASP A 525 -9.73 1.55 2.89
C ASP A 525 -10.49 0.35 3.49
N VAL A 526 -9.81 -0.66 4.06
CA VAL A 526 -10.42 -1.87 4.61
C VAL A 526 -11.02 -1.62 6.00
N ASP A 527 -12.29 -1.95 6.20
CA ASP A 527 -12.94 -1.96 7.52
C ASP A 527 -12.73 -3.33 8.21
N PHE A 528 -11.61 -3.47 8.91
CA PHE A 528 -11.28 -4.70 9.64
C PHE A 528 -12.25 -4.99 10.79
N ALA A 529 -12.87 -3.97 11.40
CA ALA A 529 -13.84 -4.18 12.47
C ALA A 529 -15.13 -4.81 11.94
N HIS A 530 -15.54 -4.46 10.71
CA HIS A 530 -16.64 -5.10 10.00
C HIS A 530 -16.33 -6.57 9.64
N ILE A 531 -15.10 -6.87 9.26
CA ILE A 531 -14.66 -8.21 8.83
C ILE A 531 -14.52 -9.18 10.02
N ALA A 532 -14.02 -8.69 11.14
CA ALA A 532 -13.64 -9.50 12.30
C ALA A 532 -14.70 -10.53 12.76
N PRO A 533 -16.02 -10.20 12.84
CA PRO A 533 -17.05 -11.15 13.25
C PRO A 533 -17.23 -12.35 12.32
N TYR A 534 -16.78 -12.27 11.07
CA TYR A 534 -16.89 -13.35 10.09
C TYR A 534 -15.70 -14.32 10.13
N ILE A 535 -14.60 -13.99 10.83
CA ILE A 535 -13.42 -14.83 10.91
C ILE A 535 -13.61 -15.90 12.00
N PRO A 536 -13.75 -17.19 11.66
CA PRO A 536 -13.89 -18.26 12.65
C PRO A 536 -12.68 -18.34 13.58
N LEU A 537 -12.88 -18.75 14.81
CA LEU A 537 -11.79 -18.93 15.79
C LEU A 537 -10.70 -19.88 15.29
N GLY A 538 -11.09 -20.94 14.56
CA GLY A 538 -10.19 -21.95 14.00
C GLY A 538 -9.48 -21.55 12.70
N ALA A 539 -9.82 -20.41 12.08
CA ALA A 539 -9.20 -19.98 10.84
C ALA A 539 -7.74 -19.53 11.04
N TRP A 540 -6.86 -19.90 10.13
CA TRP A 540 -5.46 -19.46 10.11
C TRP A 540 -5.38 -18.02 9.66
N ARG A 541 -4.79 -17.17 10.47
CA ARG A 541 -4.64 -15.72 10.23
C ARG A 541 -3.23 -15.41 9.81
N THR A 542 -3.06 -14.83 8.63
CA THR A 542 -1.75 -14.47 8.09
C THR A 542 -1.75 -13.01 7.64
N LEU A 543 -0.76 -12.24 8.09
CA LEU A 543 -0.47 -10.94 7.50
C LEU A 543 0.34 -11.15 6.23
N GLU A 544 -0.25 -10.81 5.07
CA GLU A 544 0.39 -10.91 3.77
C GLU A 544 0.71 -9.51 3.23
N ILE A 545 1.85 -8.98 3.64
CA ILE A 545 2.23 -7.59 3.43
C ILE A 545 3.44 -7.52 2.49
N GLY A 546 3.46 -6.52 1.62
CA GLY A 546 4.56 -6.30 0.68
C GLY A 546 5.90 -5.97 1.35
N PRO A 547 7.04 -6.20 0.64
CA PRO A 547 8.40 -6.08 1.20
C PRO A 547 8.80 -4.64 1.56
N GLN A 548 8.02 -3.64 1.15
CA GLN A 548 8.26 -2.21 1.46
C GLN A 548 7.95 -1.85 2.92
N ALA A 549 7.20 -2.69 3.64
CA ALA A 549 6.83 -2.44 5.03
C ALA A 549 8.03 -2.61 5.96
N SER A 550 8.20 -1.70 6.91
CA SER A 550 9.22 -1.82 7.96
C SER A 550 8.75 -2.71 9.13
N LEU A 551 9.67 -3.12 10.01
CA LEU A 551 9.30 -3.84 11.24
C LEU A 551 8.31 -3.04 12.11
N SER A 552 8.44 -1.72 12.14
CA SER A 552 7.48 -0.85 12.84
C SER A 552 6.11 -0.89 12.20
N ASP A 553 6.04 -1.04 10.88
CA ASP A 553 4.79 -1.15 10.16
C ASP A 553 4.08 -2.46 10.51
N LEU A 554 4.82 -3.57 10.57
CA LEU A 554 4.26 -4.85 10.97
C LEU A 554 3.70 -4.81 12.40
N GLN A 555 4.42 -4.15 13.33
CA GLN A 555 3.97 -4.04 14.73
C GLN A 555 2.64 -3.29 14.85
N ILE A 556 2.49 -2.22 14.08
CA ILE A 556 1.26 -1.40 14.12
C ILE A 556 0.12 -2.12 13.40
N GLY A 557 0.42 -2.79 12.28
CA GLY A 557 -0.56 -3.66 11.63
C GLY A 557 -1.09 -4.74 12.57
N LEU A 558 -0.22 -5.37 13.38
CA LEU A 558 -0.63 -6.34 14.40
C LEU A 558 -1.54 -5.71 15.46
N GLU A 559 -1.14 -4.56 16.02
CA GLU A 559 -1.96 -3.89 17.04
C GLU A 559 -3.31 -3.44 16.50
N MET A 560 -3.34 -2.89 15.27
CA MET A 560 -4.56 -2.51 14.59
C MET A 560 -5.52 -3.71 14.40
N LEU A 561 -4.99 -4.84 13.92
CA LEU A 561 -5.79 -6.06 13.75
C LEU A 561 -6.27 -6.65 15.08
N TYR A 562 -5.48 -6.51 16.13
CA TYR A 562 -5.90 -6.89 17.48
C TYR A 562 -7.05 -5.99 17.98
N GLN A 563 -6.93 -4.68 17.82
CA GLN A 563 -7.96 -3.72 18.23
C GLN A 563 -9.27 -3.88 17.44
N SER A 564 -9.18 -4.27 16.17
CA SER A 564 -10.35 -4.57 15.35
C SER A 564 -10.98 -5.94 15.64
N GLY A 565 -10.31 -6.80 16.40
CA GLY A 565 -10.78 -8.15 16.72
C GLY A 565 -10.45 -9.22 15.67
N CYS A 566 -9.69 -8.87 14.61
CA CYS A 566 -9.29 -9.84 13.58
C CYS A 566 -8.29 -10.89 14.08
N ILE A 567 -7.47 -10.54 15.07
CA ILE A 567 -6.49 -11.42 15.73
C ILE A 567 -6.63 -11.34 17.24
N GLN A 568 -6.08 -12.33 17.95
CA GLN A 568 -6.15 -12.44 19.40
C GLN A 568 -4.76 -12.58 20.01
N LYS A 569 -4.61 -12.16 21.27
CA LYS A 569 -3.43 -12.47 22.08
C LYS A 569 -3.51 -13.90 22.60
N ILE A 570 -2.37 -14.62 22.55
CA ILE A 570 -2.24 -16.02 22.99
C ILE A 570 -1.12 -16.19 24.01
#